data_9c1ab10e7daebe579e052107fb7bbc3e
#
_entry.id   9c1ab10e7daebe579e052107fb7bbc3e
#
_cell.length_a   1.000
_cell.length_b   1.000
_cell.length_c   1.000
_cell.angle_alpha   90.00
_cell.angle_beta   90.00
_cell.angle_gamma   90.00
#
_symmetry.space_group_name_H-M   'P 1'
#
loop_
_entity.id
_entity.type
_entity.pdbx_description
1 polymer ?
#
loop_
_entity_poly.entity_id
_entity_poly.type
_entity_poly.pdbx_seq_one_letter_code
_entity_poly.pdbx_strand_id
1 'polypeptide(L)'
;MRIRALLVACLVAASSLLIAVPAQAAPATVYIYKVYFDSPGSDTGSNSSLNAEYVVIRNGDDVSHSVSGWTVRDRAGHRYTFPDGFRLGAGKQAIIHTGDGSSYTTSASTHLYWGREWYVWNNTGDKVILRRADGSLKDTCSYSGAGCKKYC
;
A
#
# COMPACT_ATOMS: atom_id res chain seq x y z
N MET A 1 -20.39 -31.92 -78.09
CA MET A 1 -20.89 -31.91 -76.70
C MET A 1 -19.77 -31.40 -75.83
N ARG A 2 -19.86 -30.16 -75.34
CA ARG A 2 -18.75 -29.49 -74.58
C ARG A 2 -19.22 -29.38 -73.12
N ILE A 3 -18.55 -30.10 -72.23
CA ILE A 3 -18.79 -30.12 -70.78
C ILE A 3 -18.03 -28.93 -70.17
N ARG A 4 -18.76 -27.98 -69.58
CA ARG A 4 -18.17 -26.88 -68.80
C ARG A 4 -18.09 -27.36 -67.34
N ALA A 5 -16.84 -27.44 -66.84
CA ALA A 5 -16.57 -27.66 -65.43
C ALA A 5 -16.68 -26.31 -64.69
N LEU A 6 -17.59 -26.27 -63.70
CA LEU A 6 -17.65 -25.16 -62.72
C LEU A 6 -16.65 -25.42 -61.58
N LEU A 7 -15.69 -24.56 -61.45
CA LEU A 7 -14.83 -24.50 -60.27
C LEU A 7 -15.52 -23.68 -59.17
N VAL A 8 -15.91 -24.35 -58.08
CA VAL A 8 -16.41 -23.69 -56.86
C VAL A 8 -15.19 -23.35 -56.00
N ALA A 9 -14.87 -22.07 -55.84
CA ALA A 9 -13.85 -21.60 -54.93
C ALA A 9 -14.45 -21.41 -53.54
N CYS A 10 -14.09 -22.28 -52.58
CA CYS A 10 -14.40 -22.07 -51.15
C CYS A 10 -13.48 -21.02 -50.55
N LEU A 11 -14.01 -19.83 -50.26
CA LEU A 11 -13.34 -18.85 -49.44
C LEU A 11 -13.45 -19.28 -47.94
N VAL A 12 -12.35 -19.69 -47.36
CA VAL A 12 -12.24 -19.89 -45.91
C VAL A 12 -11.91 -18.54 -45.26
N ALA A 13 -12.90 -17.93 -44.62
CA ALA A 13 -12.70 -16.73 -43.81
C ALA A 13 -12.08 -17.13 -42.46
N ALA A 14 -10.79 -16.87 -42.27
CA ALA A 14 -10.12 -17.04 -41.01
C ALA A 14 -10.51 -15.90 -40.06
N SER A 15 -11.42 -16.14 -39.13
CA SER A 15 -11.78 -15.23 -38.05
C SER A 15 -10.69 -15.25 -36.96
N SER A 16 -9.84 -14.22 -36.92
CA SER A 16 -8.86 -14.01 -35.85
C SER A 16 -9.59 -13.59 -34.57
N LEU A 17 -9.73 -14.47 -33.62
CA LEU A 17 -10.16 -14.10 -32.26
C LEU A 17 -9.02 -13.31 -31.58
N LEU A 18 -9.18 -12.01 -31.45
CA LEU A 18 -8.34 -11.16 -30.60
C LEU A 18 -8.70 -11.47 -29.14
N ILE A 19 -7.88 -12.29 -28.48
CA ILE A 19 -7.96 -12.50 -27.04
C ILE A 19 -7.45 -11.21 -26.38
N ALA A 20 -8.36 -10.40 -25.83
CA ALA A 20 -7.99 -9.26 -25.00
C ALA A 20 -7.32 -9.79 -23.72
N VAL A 21 -6.00 -9.65 -23.62
CA VAL A 21 -5.27 -9.87 -22.35
C VAL A 21 -5.72 -8.78 -21.37
N PRO A 22 -6.24 -9.13 -20.18
CA PRO A 22 -6.60 -8.13 -19.19
C PRO A 22 -5.35 -7.30 -18.85
N ALA A 23 -5.45 -5.97 -18.99
CA ALA A 23 -4.39 -5.06 -18.59
C ALA A 23 -4.16 -5.23 -17.09
N GLN A 24 -3.02 -5.80 -16.73
CA GLN A 24 -2.62 -5.93 -15.34
C GLN A 24 -2.39 -4.50 -14.81
N ALA A 25 -3.15 -4.10 -13.77
CA ALA A 25 -2.97 -2.79 -13.16
C ALA A 25 -1.50 -2.66 -12.73
N ALA A 26 -0.84 -1.58 -13.18
CA ALA A 26 0.53 -1.30 -12.76
C ALA A 26 0.57 -1.26 -11.23
N PRO A 27 1.56 -1.89 -10.58
CA PRO A 27 1.67 -1.88 -9.14
C PRO A 27 1.65 -0.44 -8.61
N ALA A 28 0.92 -0.22 -7.53
CA ALA A 28 0.82 1.12 -6.94
C ALA A 28 2.23 1.60 -6.56
N THR A 29 2.66 2.75 -7.10
CA THR A 29 4.01 3.30 -6.94
C THR A 29 4.39 3.44 -5.47
N VAL A 30 3.54 4.09 -4.65
CA VAL A 30 3.66 4.18 -3.18
C VAL A 30 2.34 3.75 -2.60
N TYR A 31 2.36 2.82 -1.65
CA TYR A 31 1.15 2.18 -1.12
C TYR A 31 1.32 1.74 0.33
N ILE A 32 0.19 1.42 0.97
CA ILE A 32 0.15 0.80 2.29
C ILE A 32 0.50 -0.67 2.11
N TYR A 33 1.64 -1.08 2.65
CA TYR A 33 2.09 -2.47 2.52
C TYR A 33 1.56 -3.36 3.65
N LYS A 34 1.56 -2.83 4.90
CA LYS A 34 1.17 -3.60 6.08
C LYS A 34 0.76 -2.66 7.21
N VAL A 35 -0.17 -3.09 8.03
CA VAL A 35 -0.42 -2.56 9.37
C VAL A 35 -0.24 -3.68 10.39
N TYR A 36 0.49 -3.40 11.46
CA TYR A 36 0.62 -4.23 12.66
C TYR A 36 -0.17 -3.53 13.76
N PHE A 37 -1.35 -4.03 14.07
CA PHE A 37 -2.36 -3.32 14.86
C PHE A 37 -2.57 -3.89 16.26
N ASP A 38 -2.01 -5.06 16.57
CA ASP A 38 -2.13 -5.70 17.86
C ASP A 38 -0.72 -6.02 18.38
N SER A 39 -0.24 -5.23 19.31
CA SER A 39 1.07 -5.37 19.93
C SER A 39 1.17 -6.73 20.65
N PRO A 40 2.33 -7.40 20.64
CA PRO A 40 2.49 -8.66 21.38
C PRO A 40 2.25 -8.48 22.88
N GLY A 41 1.42 -9.36 23.45
CA GLY A 41 1.06 -9.34 24.89
C GLY A 41 -0.13 -8.43 25.18
N SER A 42 -0.19 -7.93 26.42
CA SER A 42 -1.27 -7.02 26.83
C SER A 42 -0.98 -5.58 26.41
N ASP A 43 -2.00 -4.84 26.09
CA ASP A 43 -1.94 -3.40 25.77
C ASP A 43 -1.64 -2.59 27.05
N THR A 44 -0.35 -2.46 27.38
CA THR A 44 0.12 -1.81 28.63
C THR A 44 0.23 -0.30 28.52
N GLY A 45 0.14 0.28 27.31
CA GLY A 45 0.41 1.69 27.05
C GLY A 45 1.89 2.08 27.22
N SER A 46 2.78 1.12 27.49
CA SER A 46 4.22 1.42 27.52
C SER A 46 4.72 1.80 26.13
N ASN A 47 5.75 2.65 26.06
CA ASN A 47 6.29 3.09 24.78
C ASN A 47 6.80 1.92 23.91
N SER A 48 7.34 0.86 24.54
CA SER A 48 7.74 -0.35 23.82
C SER A 48 6.54 -1.08 23.21
N SER A 49 5.41 -1.17 23.92
CA SER A 49 4.16 -1.74 23.42
C SER A 49 3.57 -0.87 22.30
N LEU A 50 3.52 0.45 22.48
CA LEU A 50 3.09 1.39 21.44
C LEU A 50 3.94 1.29 20.18
N ASN A 51 5.25 1.14 20.29
CA ASN A 51 6.16 1.01 19.14
C ASN A 51 6.13 -0.37 18.48
N ALA A 52 5.53 -1.38 19.12
CA ALA A 52 5.22 -2.66 18.49
C ALA A 52 4.01 -2.58 17.56
N GLU A 53 3.19 -1.52 17.69
CA GLU A 53 2.14 -1.14 16.76
C GLU A 53 2.70 -0.19 15.69
N TYR A 54 2.51 -0.48 14.39
CA TYR A 54 3.07 0.33 13.31
C TYR A 54 2.37 0.11 11.97
N VAL A 55 2.52 1.07 11.07
CA VAL A 55 2.12 0.94 9.67
C VAL A 55 3.33 1.05 8.76
N VAL A 56 3.33 0.29 7.66
CA VAL A 56 4.40 0.27 6.66
C VAL A 56 3.88 0.83 5.35
N ILE A 57 4.49 1.90 4.89
CA ILE A 57 4.31 2.47 3.56
C ILE A 57 5.49 2.03 2.70
N ARG A 58 5.22 1.46 1.52
CA ARG A 58 6.23 0.94 0.62
C ARG A 58 6.23 1.71 -0.70
N ASN A 59 7.42 1.99 -1.20
CA ASN A 59 7.63 2.36 -2.59
C ASN A 59 7.92 1.08 -3.39
N GLY A 60 7.00 0.69 -4.27
CA GLY A 60 7.14 -0.48 -5.15
C GLY A 60 7.83 -0.17 -6.47
N ASP A 61 8.23 1.08 -6.69
CA ASP A 61 8.88 1.54 -7.90
C ASP A 61 10.41 1.44 -7.81
N ASP A 62 11.09 1.49 -8.94
CA ASP A 62 12.55 1.51 -9.07
C ASP A 62 13.17 2.91 -8.94
N VAL A 63 12.33 3.94 -8.78
CA VAL A 63 12.74 5.33 -8.54
C VAL A 63 12.28 5.85 -7.17
N SER A 64 12.96 6.87 -6.67
CA SER A 64 12.61 7.53 -5.41
C SER A 64 11.44 8.48 -5.59
N HIS A 65 10.45 8.44 -4.68
CA HIS A 65 9.30 9.34 -4.67
C HIS A 65 9.33 10.29 -3.48
N SER A 66 8.96 11.56 -3.71
CA SER A 66 8.68 12.48 -2.62
C SER A 66 7.34 12.14 -1.99
N VAL A 67 7.34 11.94 -0.67
CA VAL A 67 6.13 11.80 0.15
C VAL A 67 6.06 12.88 1.23
N SER A 68 6.81 13.98 1.02
CA SER A 68 6.76 15.19 1.86
C SER A 68 5.33 15.68 2.02
N GLY A 69 4.90 15.91 3.27
CA GLY A 69 3.56 16.38 3.60
C GLY A 69 2.41 15.37 3.36
N TRP A 70 2.71 14.15 2.89
CA TRP A 70 1.70 13.10 2.84
C TRP A 70 1.23 12.72 4.24
N THR A 71 0.04 12.16 4.35
CA THR A 71 -0.53 11.79 5.64
C THR A 71 -0.99 10.35 5.68
N VAL A 72 -0.76 9.72 6.84
CA VAL A 72 -1.37 8.45 7.23
C VAL A 72 -2.39 8.72 8.32
N ARG A 73 -3.59 8.15 8.19
CA ARG A 73 -4.68 8.35 9.15
C ARG A 73 -5.37 7.03 9.46
N ASP A 74 -5.91 6.91 10.67
CA ASP A 74 -6.89 5.90 11.04
C ASP A 74 -8.33 6.35 10.72
N ARG A 75 -9.31 5.53 11.05
CA ARG A 75 -10.74 5.85 10.91
C ARG A 75 -11.19 6.93 11.90
N ALA A 76 -10.60 6.99 13.09
CA ALA A 76 -10.95 7.97 14.14
C ALA A 76 -10.43 9.38 13.83
N GLY A 77 -9.50 9.51 12.90
CA GLY A 77 -8.97 10.80 12.45
C GLY A 77 -7.60 11.15 13.04
N HIS A 78 -6.95 10.24 13.78
CA HIS A 78 -5.55 10.43 14.13
C HIS A 78 -4.72 10.55 12.85
N ARG A 79 -3.77 11.47 12.80
CA ARG A 79 -3.02 11.79 11.60
C ARG A 79 -1.53 11.89 11.89
N TYR A 80 -0.75 11.11 11.15
CA TYR A 80 0.68 11.30 10.98
C TYR A 80 0.94 12.09 9.69
N THR A 81 1.89 13.02 9.70
CA THR A 81 2.33 13.74 8.52
C THR A 81 3.81 13.45 8.28
N PHE A 82 4.15 13.01 7.06
CA PHE A 82 5.54 12.82 6.68
C PHE A 82 6.31 14.16 6.73
N PRO A 83 7.55 14.15 7.23
CA PRO A 83 8.36 15.36 7.34
C PRO A 83 8.58 16.03 5.98
N ASP A 84 8.81 17.35 6.02
CA ASP A 84 9.17 18.11 4.84
C ASP A 84 10.46 17.58 4.21
N GLY A 85 10.47 17.50 2.88
CA GLY A 85 11.57 16.95 2.11
C GLY A 85 11.73 15.43 2.18
N PHE A 86 10.87 14.68 2.91
CA PHE A 86 11.00 13.24 3.03
C PHE A 86 10.80 12.54 1.68
N ARG A 87 11.77 11.71 1.33
CA ARG A 87 11.75 10.90 0.11
C ARG A 87 11.82 9.42 0.45
N LEU A 88 10.94 8.63 -0.16
CA LEU A 88 10.93 7.18 -0.05
C LEU A 88 11.69 6.58 -1.25
N GLY A 89 12.88 6.05 -1.00
CA GLY A 89 13.76 5.48 -2.02
C GLY A 89 13.13 4.32 -2.79
N ALA A 90 13.71 3.98 -3.93
CA ALA A 90 13.32 2.86 -4.78
C ALA A 90 13.25 1.54 -3.99
N GLY A 91 12.13 0.84 -4.00
CA GLY A 91 11.92 -0.42 -3.28
C GLY A 91 11.92 -0.32 -1.75
N LYS A 92 12.11 0.89 -1.15
CA LYS A 92 12.24 1.10 0.29
C LYS A 92 10.90 1.20 1.00
N GLN A 93 10.97 1.14 2.34
CA GLN A 93 9.83 1.22 3.23
C GLN A 93 9.99 2.37 4.23
N ALA A 94 8.88 3.02 4.58
CA ALA A 94 8.74 3.85 5.76
C ALA A 94 7.90 3.09 6.78
N ILE A 95 8.43 2.87 7.98
CA ILE A 95 7.75 2.21 9.09
C ILE A 95 7.43 3.28 10.11
N ILE A 96 6.14 3.54 10.31
CA ILE A 96 5.65 4.57 11.23
C ILE A 96 5.17 3.88 12.50
N HIS A 97 5.95 3.98 13.58
CA HIS A 97 5.63 3.45 14.89
C HIS A 97 4.68 4.39 15.63
N THR A 98 3.77 3.85 16.43
CA THR A 98 2.75 4.65 17.13
C THR A 98 3.33 5.49 18.24
N GLY A 99 4.25 4.97 19.05
CA GLY A 99 4.84 5.67 20.19
C GLY A 99 5.98 6.64 19.82
N ASP A 100 6.79 6.95 20.83
CA ASP A 100 7.92 7.86 20.74
C ASP A 100 9.22 7.15 20.37
N GLY A 101 10.11 7.90 19.68
CA GLY A 101 11.45 7.45 19.34
C GLY A 101 12.20 8.44 18.44
N SER A 102 13.47 8.17 18.23
CA SER A 102 14.30 8.89 17.27
C SER A 102 14.30 8.18 15.92
N SER A 103 13.93 8.90 14.87
CA SER A 103 13.90 8.37 13.52
C SER A 103 15.29 7.92 13.05
N TYR A 104 15.36 6.76 12.38
CA TYR A 104 16.60 6.23 11.82
C TYR A 104 16.34 5.49 10.49
N THR A 105 17.40 5.35 9.70
CA THR A 105 17.34 4.68 8.39
C THR A 105 18.26 3.47 8.35
N THR A 106 17.75 2.39 7.80
CA THR A 106 18.48 1.17 7.46
C THR A 106 18.66 1.05 5.94
N SER A 107 19.31 0.01 5.47
CA SER A 107 19.42 -0.27 4.03
C SER A 107 18.07 -0.54 3.36
N ALA A 108 17.05 -0.98 4.11
CA ALA A 108 15.73 -1.39 3.57
C ALA A 108 14.60 -0.42 3.94
N SER A 109 14.70 0.29 5.08
CA SER A 109 13.59 1.07 5.63
C SER A 109 14.07 2.31 6.38
N THR A 110 13.18 3.30 6.48
CA THR A 110 13.28 4.40 7.43
C THR A 110 12.22 4.21 8.51
N HIS A 111 12.64 4.25 9.77
CA HIS A 111 11.78 4.17 10.93
C HIS A 111 11.43 5.59 11.38
N LEU A 112 10.14 5.83 11.54
CA LEU A 112 9.54 7.09 11.92
C LEU A 112 8.65 6.85 13.14
N TYR A 113 8.44 7.89 13.95
CA TYR A 113 7.68 7.77 15.18
C TYR A 113 6.57 8.82 15.20
N TRP A 114 5.35 8.38 15.59
CA TRP A 114 4.17 9.24 15.61
C TRP A 114 4.12 10.12 16.87
N GLY A 115 4.75 9.64 17.95
CA GLY A 115 4.75 10.35 19.24
C GLY A 115 3.39 10.28 19.95
N ARG A 116 2.68 9.16 19.84
CA ARG A 116 1.40 8.98 20.50
C ARG A 116 1.60 8.39 21.90
N GLU A 117 0.75 8.80 22.82
CA GLU A 117 0.72 8.31 24.20
C GLU A 117 -0.24 7.12 24.37
N TRP A 118 -0.97 6.76 23.30
CA TRP A 118 -1.91 5.64 23.26
C TRP A 118 -2.00 5.04 21.86
N TYR A 119 -2.56 3.82 21.76
CA TYR A 119 -2.72 3.08 20.52
C TYR A 119 -3.55 3.85 19.48
N VAL A 120 -3.20 3.69 18.22
CA VAL A 120 -3.89 4.31 17.08
C VAL A 120 -4.74 3.25 16.37
N TRP A 121 -4.17 2.07 16.15
CA TRP A 121 -4.81 1.03 15.33
C TRP A 121 -5.67 0.14 16.21
N ASN A 122 -6.98 0.10 15.94
CA ASN A 122 -7.94 -0.64 16.75
C ASN A 122 -7.81 -2.16 16.52
N ASN A 123 -7.57 -2.96 17.60
CA ASN A 123 -7.41 -4.41 17.54
C ASN A 123 -8.63 -5.14 16.99
N THR A 124 -9.83 -4.56 17.05
CA THR A 124 -11.08 -5.16 16.56
C THR A 124 -11.43 -4.78 15.12
N GLY A 125 -10.65 -3.89 14.51
CA GLY A 125 -10.80 -3.48 13.12
C GLY A 125 -10.72 -1.97 12.90
N ASP A 126 -9.99 -1.59 11.84
CA ASP A 126 -9.77 -0.19 11.49
C ASP A 126 -9.52 -0.05 9.97
N LYS A 127 -9.16 1.16 9.58
CA LYS A 127 -8.80 1.51 8.19
C LYS A 127 -7.62 2.46 8.18
N VAL A 128 -6.53 2.02 7.58
CA VAL A 128 -5.40 2.89 7.22
C VAL A 128 -5.79 3.69 5.97
N ILE A 129 -5.57 5.00 6.00
CA ILE A 129 -5.86 5.92 4.89
C ILE A 129 -4.59 6.70 4.57
N LEU A 130 -4.03 6.51 3.38
CA LEU A 130 -2.88 7.25 2.87
C LEU A 130 -3.37 8.36 1.93
N ARG A 131 -2.96 9.59 2.18
CA ARG A 131 -3.27 10.75 1.33
C ARG A 131 -2.02 11.49 0.91
N ARG A 132 -2.06 12.12 -0.26
CA ARG A 132 -1.01 13.02 -0.73
C ARG A 132 -1.07 14.36 0.01
N ALA A 133 -0.03 15.19 -0.18
CA ALA A 133 0.07 16.52 0.43
C ALA A 133 -1.09 17.45 0.05
N ASP A 134 -1.64 17.31 -1.16
CA ASP A 134 -2.82 18.03 -1.64
C ASP A 134 -4.14 17.51 -1.03
N GLY A 135 -4.08 16.49 -0.16
CA GLY A 135 -5.23 15.86 0.46
C GLY A 135 -5.92 14.78 -0.39
N SER A 136 -5.50 14.57 -1.64
CA SER A 136 -6.08 13.54 -2.50
C SER A 136 -5.80 12.13 -1.94
N LEU A 137 -6.78 11.23 -2.10
CA LEU A 137 -6.64 9.85 -1.65
C LEU A 137 -5.57 9.14 -2.51
N LYS A 138 -4.63 8.47 -1.85
CA LYS A 138 -3.64 7.64 -2.52
C LYS A 138 -3.95 6.16 -2.39
N ASP A 139 -4.24 5.70 -1.16
CA ASP A 139 -4.46 4.28 -0.90
C ASP A 139 -5.25 4.09 0.41
N THR A 140 -5.89 2.93 0.56
CA THR A 140 -6.56 2.53 1.81
C THR A 140 -6.39 1.04 2.08
N CYS A 141 -6.28 0.68 3.35
CA CYS A 141 -6.27 -0.70 3.80
C CYS A 141 -7.19 -0.88 5.00
N SER A 142 -8.20 -1.74 4.88
CA SER A 142 -9.12 -2.06 5.97
C SER A 142 -8.84 -3.46 6.51
N TYR A 143 -9.02 -3.65 7.80
CA TYR A 143 -8.93 -4.95 8.48
C TYR A 143 -10.05 -5.10 9.52
N SER A 144 -10.33 -6.32 9.93
CA SER A 144 -11.42 -6.71 10.83
C SER A 144 -10.91 -7.51 12.02
N GLY A 145 -9.82 -7.12 12.66
CA GLY A 145 -9.37 -7.62 13.95
C GLY A 145 -8.99 -9.11 14.05
N ALA A 146 -8.91 -9.85 12.94
CA ALA A 146 -8.44 -11.22 12.95
C ALA A 146 -6.91 -11.27 12.89
N GLY A 147 -6.25 -11.76 13.95
CA GLY A 147 -4.78 -11.80 14.06
C GLY A 147 -4.21 -10.46 14.53
N CYS A 148 -2.89 -10.27 14.42
CA CYS A 148 -2.18 -9.08 14.90
C CYS A 148 -1.75 -8.12 13.79
N LYS A 149 -1.88 -8.52 12.52
CA LYS A 149 -1.44 -7.73 11.36
C LYS A 149 -2.26 -7.99 10.12
N LYS A 150 -2.26 -7.01 9.20
CA LYS A 150 -2.83 -7.11 7.86
C LYS A 150 -1.79 -6.69 6.82
N TYR A 151 -1.61 -7.50 5.79
CA TYR A 151 -0.94 -7.10 4.55
C TYR A 151 -1.97 -6.50 3.59
N CYS A 152 -1.65 -5.43 2.98
CA CYS A 152 -2.48 -4.65 2.08
C CYS A 152 -2.00 -4.75 0.64
#